data_46360bda6e4bbf699365777a8902a60c
#
_entry.id   46360bda6e4bbf699365777a8902a60c
#
_cell.length_a   1.000
_cell.length_b   1.000
_cell.length_c   1.000
_cell.angle_alpha   90.00
_cell.angle_beta   90.00
_cell.angle_gamma   90.00
#
_symmetry.space_group_name_H-M   'P 1'
#
loop_
_entity.id
_entity.type
_entity.pdbx_description
1 polymer ?
#
loop_
_entity_poly.entity_id
_entity_poly.type
_entity_poly.pdbx_seq_one_letter_code
_entity_poly.pdbx_strand_id
1 'polypeptide(L)'
;MRIFQKGFNYSQDGFGNRLVYHLQGCNMHCPWCSNPEGMKQEGVLMTDEEWLLDSVCPKHAIKEGKLDRTFCACCQEKECVTQHRTKGIRLSYEEMSVESIVDEVLANSPMFYDKGGVTFTGGEATIQLGELLSVCKLLRECGIHTALETNGSHPKLKRAFPFVSQLIMDCKLCDEEKHKKAVGISNAAVMENIRLAAAEHPCVHIRVPLIGGINDSKEDIREFLDFFQEIGGGNVTFEILAYHEFGRKKWEQCGFSYQMTDRAHVDAAAVRRFQDEIVRLGLKYMRT
;
A
#
# COMPACT_ATOMS: atom_id res chain seq x y z
N MET A 1 3.88 12.17 -11.23
CA MET A 1 3.73 11.05 -10.25
C MET A 1 3.48 9.75 -11.01
N ARG A 2 4.08 8.65 -10.57
CA ARG A 2 3.85 7.31 -11.14
C ARG A 2 2.77 6.60 -10.35
N ILE A 3 1.72 6.15 -11.05
CA ILE A 3 0.51 5.57 -10.45
C ILE A 3 0.27 4.22 -11.12
N PHE A 4 0.20 3.13 -10.34
CA PHE A 4 -0.03 1.81 -10.91
C PHE A 4 -1.50 1.39 -10.90
N GLN A 5 -2.31 1.99 -10.03
CA GLN A 5 -3.74 1.73 -9.96
C GLN A 5 -4.45 2.97 -9.41
N LYS A 6 -5.67 3.22 -9.89
CA LYS A 6 -6.59 4.21 -9.30
C LYS A 6 -8.03 3.74 -9.43
N GLY A 7 -8.88 4.20 -8.54
CA GLY A 7 -10.30 3.87 -8.56
C GLY A 7 -11.01 4.30 -7.29
N PHE A 8 -12.33 4.18 -7.30
CA PHE A 8 -13.13 4.45 -6.11
C PHE A 8 -13.13 3.24 -5.17
N ASN A 9 -13.06 3.53 -3.87
CA ASN A 9 -13.21 2.56 -2.80
C ASN A 9 -14.06 3.15 -1.67
N TYR A 10 -14.88 2.33 -1.02
CA TYR A 10 -15.70 2.75 0.10
C TYR A 10 -15.17 2.16 1.41
N SER A 11 -14.79 3.04 2.34
CA SER A 11 -14.35 2.75 3.71
C SER A 11 -13.04 1.96 3.89
N GLN A 12 -12.48 1.33 2.87
CA GLN A 12 -11.28 0.47 3.06
C GLN A 12 -9.97 1.27 3.15
N ASP A 13 -9.89 2.41 2.46
CA ASP A 13 -8.69 3.25 2.42
C ASP A 13 -8.93 4.62 3.07
N GLY A 14 -9.69 4.65 4.17
CA GLY A 14 -10.11 5.84 4.89
C GLY A 14 -11.63 6.00 4.93
N PHE A 15 -12.12 7.10 5.50
CA PHE A 15 -13.55 7.31 5.69
C PHE A 15 -14.29 7.57 4.37
N GLY A 16 -15.50 7.01 4.27
CA GLY A 16 -16.45 7.27 3.20
C GLY A 16 -16.02 6.80 1.81
N ASN A 17 -16.65 7.38 0.76
CA ASN A 17 -16.31 7.06 -0.62
C ASN A 17 -15.12 7.89 -1.09
N ARG A 18 -14.08 7.22 -1.58
CA ARG A 18 -12.78 7.84 -1.85
C ARG A 18 -12.25 7.48 -3.22
N LEU A 19 -11.66 8.46 -3.89
CA LEU A 19 -10.81 8.19 -5.05
C LEU A 19 -9.41 7.83 -4.53
N VAL A 20 -8.96 6.62 -4.84
CA VAL A 20 -7.69 6.07 -4.32
C VAL A 20 -6.66 6.04 -5.44
N TYR A 21 -5.48 6.60 -5.18
CA TYR A 21 -4.32 6.55 -6.05
C TYR A 21 -3.24 5.67 -5.43
N HIS A 22 -2.88 4.60 -6.13
CA HIS A 22 -1.79 3.71 -5.73
C HIS A 22 -0.49 4.12 -6.43
N LEU A 23 0.46 4.65 -5.66
CA LEU A 23 1.72 5.19 -6.16
C LEU A 23 2.77 4.09 -6.34
N GLN A 24 3.51 4.17 -7.44
CA GLN A 24 4.56 3.21 -7.81
C GLN A 24 5.82 3.38 -6.94
N GLY A 25 6.39 2.27 -6.52
CA GLY A 25 7.61 2.17 -5.73
C GLY A 25 7.33 1.82 -4.27
N CYS A 26 8.12 0.92 -3.72
CA CYS A 26 8.14 0.56 -2.31
C CYS A 26 9.57 0.28 -1.85
N ASN A 27 9.87 0.57 -0.59
CA ASN A 27 11.14 0.23 0.02
C ASN A 27 11.08 -1.05 0.86
N MET A 28 9.90 -1.67 0.96
CA MET A 28 9.69 -2.98 1.60
C MET A 28 9.44 -4.07 0.55
N HIS A 29 9.75 -5.32 0.91
CA HIS A 29 9.58 -6.50 0.06
C HIS A 29 8.75 -7.56 0.79
N CYS A 30 7.55 -7.17 1.25
CA CYS A 30 6.66 -8.06 1.99
C CYS A 30 6.26 -9.26 1.13
N PRO A 31 6.50 -10.51 1.53
CA PRO A 31 6.13 -11.68 0.74
C PRO A 31 4.61 -11.87 0.60
N TRP A 32 3.84 -11.23 1.46
CA TRP A 32 2.36 -11.22 1.43
C TRP A 32 1.77 -10.00 0.71
N CYS A 33 2.57 -9.23 -0.02
CA CYS A 33 2.09 -7.99 -0.64
C CYS A 33 0.93 -8.22 -1.60
N SER A 34 -0.15 -7.45 -1.42
CA SER A 34 -1.33 -7.50 -2.31
C SER A 34 -1.12 -6.76 -3.62
N ASN A 35 -0.10 -5.88 -3.68
CA ASN A 35 0.18 -5.03 -4.83
C ASN A 35 1.67 -5.12 -5.25
N PRO A 36 2.14 -6.32 -5.65
CA PRO A 36 3.54 -6.54 -6.01
C PRO A 36 3.97 -5.73 -7.24
N GLU A 37 3.04 -5.34 -8.10
CA GLU A 37 3.29 -4.46 -9.24
C GLU A 37 3.80 -3.08 -8.81
N GLY A 38 3.44 -2.63 -7.60
CA GLY A 38 3.88 -1.38 -7.00
C GLY A 38 5.25 -1.44 -6.31
N MET A 39 5.92 -2.59 -6.19
CA MET A 39 7.16 -2.70 -5.42
C MET A 39 8.34 -1.98 -6.06
N LYS A 40 8.58 -2.17 -7.36
CA LYS A 40 9.75 -1.61 -8.05
C LYS A 40 9.51 -0.16 -8.46
N GLN A 41 10.42 0.74 -8.15
CA GLN A 41 10.30 2.17 -8.53
C GLN A 41 10.28 2.38 -10.05
N GLU A 42 11.05 1.60 -10.79
CA GLU A 42 11.10 1.62 -12.25
C GLU A 42 9.90 0.93 -12.92
N GLY A 43 9.01 0.36 -12.10
CA GLY A 43 7.90 -0.45 -12.56
C GLY A 43 8.30 -1.84 -13.03
N VAL A 44 7.32 -2.60 -13.44
CA VAL A 44 7.48 -3.97 -13.95
C VAL A 44 6.60 -4.18 -15.17
N LEU A 45 7.06 -4.99 -16.12
CA LEU A 45 6.19 -5.48 -17.20
C LEU A 45 5.29 -6.57 -16.63
N MET A 46 4.00 -6.30 -16.61
CA MET A 46 2.98 -7.28 -16.25
C MET A 46 2.48 -7.98 -17.50
N THR A 47 2.32 -9.30 -17.40
CA THR A 47 1.84 -10.14 -18.52
C THR A 47 0.60 -10.92 -18.10
N ASP A 48 -0.33 -11.08 -19.04
CA ASP A 48 -1.43 -12.01 -18.92
C ASP A 48 -1.24 -13.09 -20.00
N GLU A 49 -0.82 -14.30 -19.58
CA GLU A 49 -0.43 -15.38 -20.50
C GLU A 49 -1.58 -15.81 -21.41
N GLU A 50 -2.84 -15.67 -20.98
CA GLU A 50 -4.01 -16.01 -21.79
C GLU A 50 -4.16 -15.12 -23.03
N TRP A 51 -3.63 -13.89 -22.98
CA TRP A 51 -3.80 -12.87 -24.03
C TRP A 51 -2.48 -12.45 -24.67
N LEU A 52 -1.35 -12.95 -24.17
CA LEU A 52 -0.03 -12.54 -24.60
C LEU A 52 0.33 -13.17 -25.95
N LEU A 53 0.44 -12.36 -26.99
CA LEU A 53 0.81 -12.81 -28.32
C LEU A 53 2.32 -12.68 -28.54
N ASP A 54 2.94 -13.70 -29.15
CA ASP A 54 4.38 -13.71 -29.46
C ASP A 54 4.79 -12.54 -30.34
N SER A 55 3.91 -12.12 -31.28
CA SER A 55 4.16 -11.00 -32.22
C SER A 55 4.21 -9.63 -31.56
N VAL A 56 3.85 -9.51 -30.29
CA VAL A 56 3.86 -8.21 -29.56
C VAL A 56 5.27 -7.73 -29.28
N CYS A 57 6.24 -8.64 -29.15
CA CYS A 57 7.63 -8.27 -28.92
C CYS A 57 8.41 -8.25 -30.24
N PRO A 58 8.82 -7.07 -30.76
CA PRO A 58 9.61 -6.98 -31.99
C PRO A 58 11.00 -7.61 -31.84
N LYS A 59 11.47 -7.83 -30.63
CA LYS A 59 12.76 -8.47 -30.31
C LYS A 59 12.61 -9.98 -29.98
N HIS A 60 11.43 -10.56 -30.22
CA HIS A 60 11.15 -12.00 -30.05
C HIS A 60 11.43 -12.56 -28.64
N ALA A 61 11.25 -11.73 -27.59
CA ALA A 61 11.37 -12.17 -26.21
C ALA A 61 10.11 -12.87 -25.67
N ILE A 62 9.05 -12.98 -26.49
CA ILE A 62 7.83 -13.71 -26.15
C ILE A 62 7.78 -14.95 -27.03
N LYS A 63 7.61 -16.12 -26.40
CA LYS A 63 7.48 -17.42 -27.08
C LYS A 63 6.38 -18.22 -26.39
N GLU A 64 5.45 -18.74 -27.18
CA GLU A 64 4.32 -19.55 -26.69
C GLU A 64 3.55 -18.84 -25.56
N GLY A 65 3.31 -17.52 -25.71
CA GLY A 65 2.62 -16.70 -24.71
C GLY A 65 3.40 -16.42 -23.42
N LYS A 66 4.70 -16.75 -23.37
CA LYS A 66 5.56 -16.53 -22.20
C LYS A 66 6.67 -15.52 -22.47
N LEU A 67 6.84 -14.59 -21.56
CA LEU A 67 7.86 -13.55 -21.65
C LEU A 67 9.19 -14.03 -21.03
N ASP A 68 10.26 -14.05 -21.84
CA ASP A 68 11.62 -14.16 -21.32
C ASP A 68 12.06 -12.85 -20.66
N ARG A 69 11.90 -12.78 -19.35
CA ARG A 69 12.21 -11.58 -18.55
C ARG A 69 13.71 -11.28 -18.47
N THR A 70 14.56 -12.29 -18.66
CA THR A 70 16.02 -12.11 -18.67
C THR A 70 16.40 -11.27 -19.89
N PHE A 71 15.84 -11.60 -21.05
CA PHE A 71 16.03 -10.83 -22.29
C PHE A 71 15.43 -9.42 -22.15
N CYS A 72 14.23 -9.30 -21.55
CA CYS A 72 13.57 -8.01 -21.32
C CYS A 72 14.32 -7.08 -20.40
N ALA A 73 15.15 -7.56 -19.47
CA ALA A 73 15.94 -6.74 -18.57
C ALA A 73 16.87 -5.79 -19.29
N CYS A 74 17.34 -6.16 -20.48
CA CYS A 74 18.22 -5.36 -21.35
C CYS A 74 17.47 -4.45 -22.33
N CYS A 75 16.13 -4.54 -22.40
CA CYS A 75 15.33 -3.77 -23.36
C CYS A 75 14.97 -2.40 -22.80
N GLN A 76 15.53 -1.35 -23.39
CA GLN A 76 15.26 0.05 -23.00
C GLN A 76 13.99 0.62 -23.64
N GLU A 77 13.69 0.23 -24.88
CA GLU A 77 12.66 0.86 -25.70
C GLU A 77 11.24 0.45 -25.30
N LYS A 78 11.05 -0.80 -24.80
CA LYS A 78 9.75 -1.34 -24.37
C LYS A 78 8.61 -1.09 -25.38
N GLU A 79 8.91 -1.18 -26.69
CA GLU A 79 7.95 -0.93 -27.77
C GLU A 79 6.68 -1.79 -27.67
N CYS A 80 6.80 -3.01 -27.09
CA CYS A 80 5.67 -3.90 -26.83
C CYS A 80 4.57 -3.25 -25.98
N VAL A 81 4.91 -2.31 -25.09
CA VAL A 81 3.94 -1.59 -24.25
C VAL A 81 3.33 -0.41 -24.99
N THR A 82 4.15 0.37 -25.72
CA THR A 82 3.68 1.57 -26.41
C THR A 82 2.78 1.27 -27.61
N GLN A 83 3.07 0.18 -28.32
CA GLN A 83 2.34 -0.22 -29.54
C GLN A 83 1.16 -1.15 -29.29
N HIS A 84 1.12 -1.84 -28.15
CA HIS A 84 0.23 -2.98 -27.93
C HIS A 84 -0.46 -3.02 -26.54
N ARG A 85 -0.94 -1.88 -26.06
CA ARG A 85 -1.57 -1.73 -24.72
C ARG A 85 -2.67 -2.75 -24.37
N THR A 86 -3.28 -3.41 -25.37
CA THR A 86 -4.42 -4.32 -25.18
C THR A 86 -4.08 -5.81 -25.36
N LYS A 87 -2.80 -6.16 -25.53
CA LYS A 87 -2.43 -7.53 -25.93
C LYS A 87 -1.63 -8.27 -24.87
N GLY A 88 -2.19 -8.39 -23.66
CA GLY A 88 -1.63 -9.21 -22.60
C GLY A 88 -0.31 -8.73 -22.00
N ILE A 89 0.15 -7.50 -22.31
CA ILE A 89 1.35 -6.90 -21.71
C ILE A 89 1.13 -5.41 -21.41
N ARG A 90 1.59 -4.97 -20.26
CA ARG A 90 1.56 -3.56 -19.85
C ARG A 90 2.69 -3.22 -18.90
N LEU A 91 3.10 -1.97 -18.86
CA LEU A 91 3.91 -1.44 -17.75
C LEU A 91 3.00 -1.28 -16.52
N SER A 92 3.54 -1.55 -15.34
CA SER A 92 2.75 -1.50 -14.10
C SER A 92 2.19 -0.12 -13.79
N TYR A 93 2.79 0.97 -14.26
CA TYR A 93 2.36 2.33 -13.94
C TYR A 93 2.12 3.19 -15.18
N GLU A 94 1.38 4.28 -14.98
CA GLU A 94 1.29 5.44 -15.85
C GLU A 94 1.82 6.69 -15.12
N GLU A 95 2.26 7.70 -15.85
CA GLU A 95 2.70 8.98 -15.30
C GLU A 95 1.56 9.99 -15.37
N MET A 96 1.29 10.66 -14.23
CA MET A 96 0.33 11.78 -14.16
C MET A 96 1.03 13.00 -13.54
N SER A 97 0.72 14.19 -14.02
CA SER A 97 1.17 15.42 -13.38
C SER A 97 0.38 15.70 -12.10
N VAL A 98 0.91 16.52 -11.22
CA VAL A 98 0.23 16.98 -10.01
C VAL A 98 -1.08 17.68 -10.38
N GLU A 99 -1.05 18.53 -11.41
CA GLU A 99 -2.21 19.28 -11.89
C GLU A 99 -3.30 18.34 -12.42
N SER A 100 -2.93 17.32 -13.21
CA SER A 100 -3.89 16.33 -13.72
C SER A 100 -4.57 15.55 -12.61
N ILE A 101 -3.85 15.24 -11.53
CA ILE A 101 -4.44 14.56 -10.36
C ILE A 101 -5.40 15.50 -9.63
N VAL A 102 -5.02 16.75 -9.42
CA VAL A 102 -5.89 17.75 -8.77
C VAL A 102 -7.17 17.95 -9.58
N ASP A 103 -7.06 18.13 -10.90
CA ASP A 103 -8.21 18.31 -11.79
C ASP A 103 -9.16 17.10 -11.75
N GLU A 104 -8.61 15.87 -11.79
CA GLU A 104 -9.37 14.63 -11.69
C GLU A 104 -10.10 14.52 -10.33
N VAL A 105 -9.41 14.83 -9.24
CA VAL A 105 -9.98 14.81 -7.88
C VAL A 105 -11.13 15.83 -7.77
N LEU A 106 -10.94 17.05 -8.27
CA LEU A 106 -11.97 18.09 -8.22
C LEU A 106 -13.18 17.72 -9.08
N ALA A 107 -12.97 17.18 -10.26
CA ALA A 107 -14.05 16.71 -11.14
C ALA A 107 -14.87 15.59 -10.49
N ASN A 108 -14.25 14.76 -9.66
CA ASN A 108 -14.89 13.65 -8.95
C ASN A 108 -15.39 14.01 -7.53
N SER A 109 -15.17 15.25 -7.07
CA SER A 109 -15.56 15.67 -5.72
C SER A 109 -17.04 15.47 -5.37
N PRO A 110 -18.02 15.54 -6.30
CA PRO A 110 -19.42 15.23 -6.00
C PRO A 110 -19.65 13.77 -5.54
N MET A 111 -18.70 12.88 -5.80
CA MET A 111 -18.76 11.47 -5.36
C MET A 111 -18.19 11.24 -3.95
N PHE A 112 -17.63 12.26 -3.29
CA PHE A 112 -17.03 12.16 -1.97
C PHE A 112 -18.08 12.34 -0.87
N TYR A 113 -18.85 11.29 -0.59
CA TYR A 113 -19.85 11.28 0.48
C TYR A 113 -19.32 10.53 1.72
N ASP A 114 -20.04 10.64 2.84
CA ASP A 114 -19.69 10.04 4.14
C ASP A 114 -18.29 10.41 4.65
N LYS A 115 -17.91 11.69 4.52
CA LYS A 115 -16.57 12.21 4.83
C LYS A 115 -15.48 11.64 3.92
N GLY A 116 -15.83 11.23 2.74
CA GLY A 116 -14.92 10.74 1.72
C GLY A 116 -13.97 11.81 1.18
N GLY A 117 -13.23 11.46 0.15
CA GLY A 117 -12.24 12.36 -0.44
C GLY A 117 -11.23 11.60 -1.31
N VAL A 118 -9.96 11.91 -1.17
CA VAL A 118 -8.89 11.22 -1.88
C VAL A 118 -7.97 10.48 -0.91
N THR A 119 -7.45 9.32 -1.34
CA THR A 119 -6.40 8.60 -0.62
C THR A 119 -5.20 8.39 -1.53
N PHE A 120 -4.02 8.69 -1.02
CA PHE A 120 -2.76 8.30 -1.62
C PHE A 120 -2.19 7.12 -0.83
N THR A 121 -1.97 6.02 -1.53
CA THR A 121 -1.46 4.74 -1.03
C THR A 121 -0.51 4.14 -2.08
N GLY A 122 -0.32 2.83 -2.14
CA GLY A 122 0.35 2.17 -3.25
C GLY A 122 1.32 1.10 -2.83
N GLY A 123 2.53 1.14 -3.38
CA GLY A 123 3.68 0.47 -2.80
C GLY A 123 4.02 1.16 -1.48
N GLU A 124 4.64 2.34 -1.57
CA GLU A 124 4.81 3.29 -0.47
C GLU A 124 4.70 4.71 -1.04
N ALA A 125 3.62 5.40 -0.70
CA ALA A 125 3.31 6.71 -1.27
C ALA A 125 4.41 7.75 -1.00
N THR A 126 5.10 7.66 0.12
CA THR A 126 6.15 8.60 0.51
C THR A 126 7.47 8.43 -0.28
N ILE A 127 7.62 7.40 -1.10
CA ILE A 127 8.73 7.31 -2.07
C ILE A 127 8.68 8.51 -3.03
N GLN A 128 7.49 9.00 -3.35
CA GLN A 128 7.27 10.18 -4.20
C GLN A 128 6.91 11.41 -3.35
N LEU A 129 7.51 11.58 -2.16
CA LEU A 129 7.13 12.56 -1.15
C LEU A 129 7.06 14.00 -1.68
N GLY A 130 7.96 14.40 -2.57
CA GLY A 130 7.98 15.77 -3.10
C GLY A 130 6.70 16.15 -3.83
N GLU A 131 6.31 15.32 -4.79
CA GLU A 131 5.07 15.50 -5.58
C GLU A 131 3.82 15.23 -4.74
N LEU A 132 3.89 14.23 -3.84
CA LEU A 132 2.82 13.93 -2.88
C LEU A 132 2.48 15.15 -2.00
N LEU A 133 3.48 15.84 -1.47
CA LEU A 133 3.26 17.06 -0.68
C LEU A 133 2.63 18.18 -1.51
N SER A 134 3.05 18.32 -2.77
CA SER A 134 2.50 19.34 -3.68
C SER A 134 1.02 19.09 -3.95
N VAL A 135 0.63 17.85 -4.29
CA VAL A 135 -0.78 17.52 -4.54
C VAL A 135 -1.62 17.64 -3.28
N CYS A 136 -1.15 17.13 -2.14
CA CYS A 136 -1.90 17.22 -0.87
C CYS A 136 -2.12 18.68 -0.42
N LYS A 137 -1.14 19.57 -0.64
CA LYS A 137 -1.27 20.99 -0.36
C LYS A 137 -2.38 21.63 -1.19
N LEU A 138 -2.35 21.44 -2.52
CA LEU A 138 -3.36 21.97 -3.43
C LEU A 138 -4.77 21.45 -3.11
N LEU A 139 -4.90 20.16 -2.84
CA LEU A 139 -6.20 19.56 -2.48
C LEU A 139 -6.74 20.09 -1.15
N ARG A 140 -5.87 20.32 -0.17
CA ARG A 140 -6.25 20.96 1.08
C ARG A 140 -6.76 22.39 0.88
N GLU A 141 -6.08 23.19 0.04
CA GLU A 141 -6.52 24.54 -0.33
C GLU A 141 -7.91 24.54 -1.01
N CYS A 142 -8.24 23.46 -1.73
CA CYS A 142 -9.57 23.24 -2.31
C CYS A 142 -10.59 22.62 -1.33
N GLY A 143 -10.23 22.40 -0.05
CA GLY A 143 -11.14 21.82 0.95
C GLY A 143 -11.38 20.32 0.80
N ILE A 144 -10.57 19.60 0.04
CA ILE A 144 -10.69 18.15 -0.15
C ILE A 144 -10.09 17.39 1.03
N HIS A 145 -10.85 16.45 1.60
CA HIS A 145 -10.36 15.54 2.63
C HIS A 145 -9.35 14.56 2.03
N THR A 146 -8.10 14.60 2.51
CA THR A 146 -7.01 13.76 2.01
C THR A 146 -6.60 12.75 3.06
N ALA A 147 -6.48 11.48 2.69
CA ALA A 147 -5.85 10.44 3.50
C ALA A 147 -4.52 10.02 2.88
N LEU A 148 -3.57 9.67 3.73
CA LEU A 148 -2.29 9.07 3.35
C LEU A 148 -2.17 7.71 4.03
N GLU A 149 -2.05 6.66 3.22
CA GLU A 149 -1.71 5.33 3.69
C GLU A 149 -0.23 5.06 3.42
N THR A 150 0.51 4.69 4.46
CA THR A 150 1.95 4.56 4.42
C THR A 150 2.46 3.45 5.32
N ASN A 151 3.56 2.83 4.95
CA ASN A 151 4.30 1.91 5.81
C ASN A 151 5.08 2.63 6.94
N GLY A 152 5.04 3.95 6.98
CA GLY A 152 5.62 4.77 8.03
C GLY A 152 7.15 4.89 8.03
N SER A 153 7.87 4.33 7.08
CA SER A 153 9.33 4.24 7.13
C SER A 153 10.09 5.50 6.67
N HIS A 154 9.40 6.47 6.05
CA HIS A 154 10.08 7.62 5.48
C HIS A 154 10.50 8.62 6.58
N PRO A 155 11.81 9.00 6.71
CA PRO A 155 12.30 9.83 7.81
C PRO A 155 11.75 11.27 7.82
N LYS A 156 11.13 11.71 6.73
CA LYS A 156 10.52 13.05 6.62
C LYS A 156 8.98 12.97 6.55
N LEU A 157 8.36 11.88 7.01
CA LEU A 157 6.90 11.68 6.95
C LEU A 157 6.13 12.81 7.63
N LYS A 158 6.63 13.36 8.74
CA LYS A 158 6.05 14.51 9.46
C LYS A 158 5.71 15.70 8.53
N ARG A 159 6.43 15.87 7.43
CA ARG A 159 6.15 16.95 6.47
C ARG A 159 4.78 16.84 5.82
N ALA A 160 4.19 15.64 5.79
CA ALA A 160 2.85 15.43 5.25
C ALA A 160 1.74 15.79 6.25
N PHE A 161 1.99 15.76 7.57
CA PHE A 161 0.98 15.96 8.60
C PHE A 161 0.12 17.21 8.41
N PRO A 162 0.67 18.39 8.08
CA PRO A 162 -0.14 19.57 7.88
C PRO A 162 -1.10 19.49 6.68
N PHE A 163 -0.88 18.58 5.73
CA PHE A 163 -1.59 18.55 4.45
C PHE A 163 -2.54 17.37 4.30
N VAL A 164 -2.52 16.42 5.23
CA VAL A 164 -3.42 15.25 5.21
C VAL A 164 -4.38 15.32 6.39
N SER A 165 -5.61 14.87 6.15
CA SER A 165 -6.69 14.88 7.15
C SER A 165 -6.70 13.58 7.98
N GLN A 166 -6.21 12.48 7.41
CA GLN A 166 -6.13 11.17 8.04
C GLN A 166 -4.81 10.49 7.66
N LEU A 167 -4.10 9.95 8.65
CA LEU A 167 -2.96 9.06 8.44
C LEU A 167 -3.40 7.62 8.70
N ILE A 168 -3.10 6.74 7.75
CA ILE A 168 -3.28 5.29 7.87
C ILE A 168 -1.87 4.70 7.84
N MET A 169 -1.45 4.04 8.91
CA MET A 169 -0.07 3.58 9.06
C MET A 169 -0.02 2.08 9.37
N ASP A 170 0.79 1.36 8.64
CA ASP A 170 0.99 -0.06 8.89
C ASP A 170 2.01 -0.31 10.02
N CYS A 171 1.61 -1.04 11.04
CA CYS A 171 2.48 -1.63 12.05
C CYS A 171 2.61 -3.13 11.77
N LYS A 172 3.64 -3.53 11.01
CA LYS A 172 3.75 -4.91 10.52
C LYS A 172 4.35 -5.87 11.55
N LEU A 173 5.28 -5.38 12.37
CA LEU A 173 5.97 -6.10 13.45
C LEU A 173 6.58 -5.08 14.41
N CYS A 174 6.54 -5.34 15.72
CA CYS A 174 7.19 -4.52 16.73
C CYS A 174 8.67 -4.89 16.90
N ASP A 175 9.01 -6.19 16.86
CA ASP A 175 10.39 -6.67 16.91
C ASP A 175 11.16 -6.27 15.63
N GLU A 176 12.29 -5.58 15.81
CA GLU A 176 13.09 -5.03 14.71
C GLU A 176 13.73 -6.11 13.83
N GLU A 177 14.28 -7.15 14.43
CA GLU A 177 14.95 -8.22 13.69
C GLU A 177 13.97 -9.07 12.90
N LYS A 178 12.79 -9.37 13.48
CA LYS A 178 11.70 -10.03 12.77
C LYS A 178 11.20 -9.17 11.62
N HIS A 179 11.02 -7.86 11.84
CA HIS A 179 10.59 -6.92 10.81
C HIS A 179 11.58 -6.89 9.65
N LYS A 180 12.87 -6.70 9.95
CA LYS A 180 13.94 -6.67 8.94
C LYS A 180 14.01 -7.98 8.14
N LYS A 181 13.84 -9.12 8.81
CA LYS A 181 13.79 -10.43 8.16
C LYS A 181 12.56 -10.59 7.27
N ALA A 182 11.40 -10.09 7.70
CA ALA A 182 10.14 -10.27 7.01
C ALA A 182 9.96 -9.34 5.81
N VAL A 183 10.39 -8.06 5.91
CA VAL A 183 10.10 -7.04 4.89
C VAL A 183 11.34 -6.33 4.32
N GLY A 184 12.53 -6.67 4.81
CA GLY A 184 13.81 -6.22 4.25
C GLY A 184 14.41 -4.95 4.86
N ILE A 185 13.70 -4.24 5.76
CA ILE A 185 14.20 -3.02 6.43
C ILE A 185 13.92 -3.04 7.94
N SER A 186 14.67 -2.23 8.70
CA SER A 186 14.39 -1.96 10.12
C SER A 186 13.05 -1.25 10.29
N ASN A 187 12.36 -1.50 11.42
CA ASN A 187 11.14 -0.78 11.81
C ASN A 187 11.43 0.46 12.68
N ALA A 188 12.67 0.79 12.99
CA ALA A 188 12.99 1.89 13.90
C ALA A 188 12.32 3.21 13.48
N ALA A 189 12.44 3.60 12.20
CA ALA A 189 11.78 4.79 11.68
C ALA A 189 10.25 4.65 11.65
N VAL A 190 9.71 3.44 11.43
CA VAL A 190 8.26 3.17 11.45
C VAL A 190 7.72 3.43 12.84
N MET A 191 8.32 2.84 13.87
CA MET A 191 7.90 2.96 15.27
C MET A 191 8.00 4.40 15.77
N GLU A 192 9.08 5.11 15.39
CA GLU A 192 9.25 6.54 15.71
C GLU A 192 8.15 7.39 15.04
N ASN A 193 7.90 7.20 13.75
CA ASN A 193 6.89 7.95 13.02
C ASN A 193 5.46 7.65 13.50
N ILE A 194 5.16 6.42 13.93
CA ILE A 194 3.86 6.10 14.55
C ILE A 194 3.70 6.85 15.87
N ARG A 195 4.71 6.85 16.76
CA ARG A 195 4.69 7.65 18.02
C ARG A 195 4.47 9.13 17.74
N LEU A 196 5.21 9.65 16.78
CA LEU A 196 5.10 11.07 16.39
C LEU A 196 3.71 11.39 15.82
N ALA A 197 3.17 10.54 14.98
CA ALA A 197 1.81 10.70 14.44
C ALA A 197 0.76 10.64 15.54
N ALA A 198 0.85 9.68 16.45
CA ALA A 198 -0.06 9.57 17.61
C ALA A 198 -0.03 10.82 18.51
N ALA A 199 1.14 11.44 18.66
CA ALA A 199 1.31 12.64 19.48
C ALA A 199 0.83 13.93 18.79
N GLU A 200 1.01 14.06 17.48
CA GLU A 200 0.88 15.35 16.78
C GLU A 200 -0.22 15.39 15.70
N HIS A 201 -0.69 14.25 15.18
CA HIS A 201 -1.69 14.25 14.11
C HIS A 201 -3.10 13.99 14.65
N PRO A 202 -4.13 14.75 14.23
CA PRO A 202 -5.47 14.67 14.82
C PRO A 202 -6.24 13.38 14.49
N CYS A 203 -5.85 12.62 13.48
CA CYS A 203 -6.55 11.40 13.05
C CYS A 203 -5.56 10.37 12.51
N VAL A 204 -5.27 9.35 13.32
CA VAL A 204 -4.33 8.26 13.00
C VAL A 204 -5.05 6.92 13.07
N HIS A 205 -4.87 6.11 12.04
CA HIS A 205 -5.38 4.76 11.96
C HIS A 205 -4.21 3.78 11.80
N ILE A 206 -4.00 2.92 12.79
CA ILE A 206 -2.92 1.94 12.79
C ILE A 206 -3.47 0.60 12.33
N ARG A 207 -2.88 0.03 11.29
CA ARG A 207 -3.23 -1.26 10.72
C ARG A 207 -2.16 -2.30 11.00
N VAL A 208 -2.59 -3.48 11.41
CA VAL A 208 -1.72 -4.66 11.52
C VAL A 208 -2.18 -5.71 10.50
N PRO A 209 -1.44 -5.91 9.42
CA PRO A 209 -1.63 -7.11 8.60
C PRO A 209 -1.14 -8.32 9.41
N LEU A 210 -2.09 -9.14 9.88
CA LEU A 210 -1.81 -10.31 10.71
C LEU A 210 -1.59 -11.54 9.83
N ILE A 211 -0.36 -12.05 9.85
CA ILE A 211 0.13 -13.10 8.94
C ILE A 211 0.55 -14.32 9.75
N GLY A 212 -0.10 -15.45 9.52
CA GLY A 212 0.19 -16.71 10.21
C GLY A 212 1.66 -17.13 10.04
N GLY A 213 2.31 -17.48 11.16
CA GLY A 213 3.71 -17.88 11.22
C GLY A 213 4.73 -16.75 11.06
N ILE A 214 4.30 -15.49 10.98
CA ILE A 214 5.17 -14.32 10.87
C ILE A 214 5.03 -13.39 12.07
N ASN A 215 3.81 -12.95 12.39
CA ASN A 215 3.54 -11.98 13.44
C ASN A 215 2.29 -12.33 14.29
N ASP A 216 1.89 -13.60 14.31
CA ASP A 216 0.69 -14.09 14.99
C ASP A 216 0.98 -14.87 16.28
N SER A 217 2.26 -14.93 16.73
CA SER A 217 2.61 -15.57 17.99
C SER A 217 2.05 -14.81 19.19
N LYS A 218 1.94 -15.47 20.35
CA LYS A 218 1.48 -14.82 21.58
C LYS A 218 2.39 -13.65 21.98
N GLU A 219 3.67 -13.79 21.72
CA GLU A 219 4.70 -12.79 21.97
C GLU A 219 4.48 -11.58 21.06
N ASP A 220 4.29 -11.79 19.77
CA ASP A 220 4.03 -10.71 18.80
C ASP A 220 2.76 -9.94 19.17
N ILE A 221 1.66 -10.65 19.50
CA ILE A 221 0.40 -10.04 19.92
C ILE A 221 0.60 -9.19 21.19
N ARG A 222 1.38 -9.66 22.16
CA ARG A 222 1.69 -8.89 23.36
C ARG A 222 2.48 -7.62 23.02
N GLU A 223 3.51 -7.71 22.20
CA GLU A 223 4.29 -6.55 21.76
C GLU A 223 3.41 -5.50 21.06
N PHE A 224 2.49 -5.92 20.21
CA PHE A 224 1.52 -5.00 19.61
C PHE A 224 0.64 -4.33 20.66
N LEU A 225 0.07 -5.09 21.60
CA LEU A 225 -0.80 -4.55 22.64
C LEU A 225 -0.07 -3.57 23.56
N ASP A 226 1.16 -3.89 23.96
CA ASP A 226 2.00 -3.00 24.76
C ASP A 226 2.30 -1.70 24.02
N PHE A 227 2.66 -1.80 22.74
CA PHE A 227 2.87 -0.63 21.88
C PHE A 227 1.58 0.18 21.67
N PHE A 228 0.44 -0.46 21.48
CA PHE A 228 -0.84 0.24 21.33
C PHE A 228 -1.25 0.98 22.60
N GLN A 229 -0.95 0.44 23.78
CA GLN A 229 -1.17 1.15 25.04
C GLN A 229 -0.26 2.37 25.18
N GLU A 230 1.00 2.27 24.71
CA GLU A 230 1.93 3.40 24.69
C GLU A 230 1.42 4.57 23.86
N ILE A 231 0.89 4.30 22.65
CA ILE A 231 0.50 5.33 21.67
C ILE A 231 -1.01 5.63 21.70
N GLY A 232 -1.80 4.86 22.41
CA GLY A 232 -3.26 4.95 22.43
C GLY A 232 -3.76 6.30 22.95
N GLY A 233 -4.49 7.01 22.12
CA GLY A 233 -5.10 8.32 22.43
C GLY A 233 -6.47 8.48 21.80
N GLY A 234 -7.10 9.62 22.08
CA GLY A 234 -8.41 9.94 21.53
C GLY A 234 -8.46 10.04 20.00
N ASN A 235 -7.32 10.29 19.38
CA ASN A 235 -7.08 10.48 17.96
C ASN A 235 -6.56 9.23 17.24
N VAL A 236 -6.24 8.14 17.96
CA VAL A 236 -5.69 6.90 17.40
C VAL A 236 -6.75 5.80 17.38
N THR A 237 -6.86 5.09 16.27
CA THR A 237 -7.69 3.90 16.10
C THR A 237 -6.84 2.74 15.60
N PHE A 238 -7.24 1.51 15.89
CA PHE A 238 -6.51 0.30 15.54
C PHE A 238 -7.36 -0.66 14.72
N GLU A 239 -6.75 -1.34 13.77
CA GLU A 239 -7.38 -2.37 12.93
C GLU A 239 -6.45 -3.57 12.73
N ILE A 240 -7.02 -4.77 12.82
CA ILE A 240 -6.32 -6.01 12.50
C ILE A 240 -6.86 -6.55 11.18
N LEU A 241 -5.99 -6.63 10.19
CA LEU A 241 -6.29 -7.13 8.85
C LEU A 241 -5.82 -8.58 8.74
N ALA A 242 -6.75 -9.52 8.59
CA ALA A 242 -6.39 -10.90 8.35
C ALA A 242 -5.73 -11.06 6.97
N TYR A 243 -4.69 -11.89 6.91
CA TYR A 243 -4.04 -12.24 5.64
C TYR A 243 -5.04 -12.76 4.61
N HIS A 244 -4.82 -12.38 3.35
CA HIS A 244 -5.56 -12.85 2.16
C HIS A 244 -4.63 -12.97 0.94
N GLU A 245 -5.04 -13.77 -0.04
CA GLU A 245 -4.24 -14.07 -1.24
C GLU A 245 -4.61 -13.23 -2.49
N PHE A 246 -5.27 -12.10 -2.34
CA PHE A 246 -5.77 -11.30 -3.48
C PHE A 246 -4.66 -10.83 -4.43
N GLY A 247 -3.42 -10.73 -3.94
CA GLY A 247 -2.26 -10.38 -4.75
C GLY A 247 -1.67 -11.53 -5.59
N ARG A 248 -2.03 -12.80 -5.33
CA ARG A 248 -1.34 -13.98 -5.91
C ARG A 248 -1.23 -13.93 -7.44
N LYS A 249 -2.35 -13.67 -8.13
CA LYS A 249 -2.35 -13.54 -9.60
C LYS A 249 -1.45 -12.39 -10.07
N LYS A 250 -1.38 -11.30 -9.35
CA LYS A 250 -0.52 -10.15 -9.68
C LYS A 250 0.96 -10.49 -9.56
N TRP A 251 1.35 -11.32 -8.57
CA TRP A 251 2.73 -11.84 -8.47
C TRP A 251 3.12 -12.60 -9.73
N GLU A 252 2.27 -13.49 -10.21
CA GLU A 252 2.46 -14.26 -11.45
C GLU A 252 2.58 -13.31 -12.65
N GLN A 253 1.66 -12.36 -12.79
CA GLN A 253 1.69 -11.36 -13.85
C GLN A 253 2.96 -10.51 -13.85
N CYS A 254 3.52 -10.20 -12.68
CA CYS A 254 4.81 -9.52 -12.54
C CYS A 254 6.01 -10.43 -12.83
N GLY A 255 5.81 -11.73 -12.91
CA GLY A 255 6.88 -12.73 -13.01
C GLY A 255 7.65 -12.90 -11.71
N PHE A 256 7.00 -12.63 -10.57
CA PHE A 256 7.53 -12.85 -9.24
C PHE A 256 7.05 -14.18 -8.66
N SER A 257 7.91 -14.83 -7.87
CA SER A 257 7.53 -16.04 -7.15
C SER A 257 6.71 -15.70 -5.91
N TYR A 258 5.47 -16.18 -5.85
CA TYR A 258 4.65 -16.06 -4.64
C TYR A 258 5.03 -17.17 -3.65
N GLN A 259 5.51 -16.78 -2.47
CA GLN A 259 6.07 -17.72 -1.50
C GLN A 259 5.14 -18.04 -0.32
N MET A 260 4.00 -17.34 -0.22
CA MET A 260 3.06 -17.59 0.86
C MET A 260 2.30 -18.90 0.65
N THR A 261 2.01 -19.58 1.74
CA THR A 261 1.26 -20.85 1.77
C THR A 261 0.03 -20.71 2.64
N ASP A 262 -0.82 -21.74 2.67
CA ASP A 262 -2.03 -21.77 3.51
C ASP A 262 -1.74 -21.50 5.01
N ARG A 263 -0.51 -21.72 5.47
CA ARG A 263 -0.07 -21.41 6.84
C ARG A 263 -0.09 -19.91 7.17
N ALA A 264 -0.13 -19.05 6.17
CA ALA A 264 -0.23 -17.61 6.35
C ALA A 264 -1.64 -17.16 6.79
N HIS A 265 -2.65 -17.98 6.58
CA HIS A 265 -4.00 -17.72 7.07
C HIS A 265 -4.06 -17.85 8.59
N VAL A 266 -4.62 -16.85 9.24
CA VAL A 266 -4.84 -16.83 10.69
C VAL A 266 -6.28 -17.25 10.98
N ASP A 267 -6.47 -18.09 12.00
CA ASP A 267 -7.79 -18.49 12.44
C ASP A 267 -8.63 -17.26 12.84
N ALA A 268 -9.85 -17.19 12.32
CA ALA A 268 -10.80 -16.11 12.61
C ALA A 268 -11.05 -15.89 14.11
N ALA A 269 -10.98 -16.96 14.92
CA ALA A 269 -11.07 -16.83 16.37
C ALA A 269 -9.83 -16.18 17.00
N ALA A 270 -8.63 -16.39 16.42
CA ALA A 270 -7.41 -15.71 16.87
C ALA A 270 -7.46 -14.23 16.53
N VAL A 271 -7.93 -13.88 15.34
CA VAL A 271 -8.15 -12.47 14.95
C VAL A 271 -9.13 -11.80 15.92
N ARG A 272 -10.28 -12.42 16.19
CA ARG A 272 -11.26 -11.88 17.13
C ARG A 272 -10.68 -11.70 18.54
N ARG A 273 -9.93 -12.67 19.06
CA ARG A 273 -9.27 -12.54 20.38
C ARG A 273 -8.34 -11.32 20.43
N PHE A 274 -7.59 -11.06 19.38
CA PHE A 274 -6.72 -9.87 19.32
C PHE A 274 -7.56 -8.59 19.33
N GLN A 275 -8.63 -8.52 18.55
CA GLN A 275 -9.58 -7.41 18.53
C GLN A 275 -10.21 -7.16 19.91
N ASP A 276 -10.67 -8.23 20.58
CA ASP A 276 -11.27 -8.16 21.92
C ASP A 276 -10.28 -7.63 22.96
N GLU A 277 -8.99 -8.02 22.87
CA GLU A 277 -7.95 -7.49 23.75
C GLU A 277 -7.73 -5.99 23.56
N ILE A 278 -7.71 -5.49 22.30
CA ILE A 278 -7.62 -4.04 22.02
C ILE A 278 -8.76 -3.30 22.72
N VAL A 279 -10.00 -3.79 22.57
CA VAL A 279 -11.18 -3.19 23.20
C VAL A 279 -11.13 -3.29 24.73
N ARG A 280 -10.68 -4.44 25.28
CA ARG A 280 -10.53 -4.65 26.73
C ARG A 280 -9.54 -3.68 27.37
N LEU A 281 -8.52 -3.26 26.63
CA LEU A 281 -7.54 -2.25 27.05
C LEU A 281 -8.08 -0.81 26.96
N GLY A 282 -9.35 -0.62 26.57
CA GLY A 282 -9.97 0.69 26.40
C GLY A 282 -9.51 1.46 25.14
N LEU A 283 -8.85 0.76 24.23
CA LEU A 283 -8.37 1.33 22.97
C LEU A 283 -9.49 1.34 21.91
N LYS A 284 -9.42 2.28 20.97
CA LYS A 284 -10.43 2.42 19.92
C LYS A 284 -10.13 1.46 18.78
N TYR A 285 -10.87 0.35 18.72
CA TYR A 285 -10.86 -0.54 17.56
C TYR A 285 -11.81 -0.03 16.47
N MET A 286 -11.37 -0.07 15.23
CA MET A 286 -12.19 0.25 14.06
C MET A 286 -11.98 -0.84 13.00
N ARG A 287 -13.06 -1.23 12.35
CA ARG A 287 -13.00 -2.11 11.17
C ARG A 287 -13.44 -1.29 9.96
N THR A 288 -12.64 -1.33 8.92
CA THR A 288 -12.93 -0.70 7.63
C THR A 288 -13.45 -1.69 6.61
#